data_96326e02bc8f4454667bef700a2bd3bd
#
_entry.id   96326e02bc8f4454667bef700a2bd3bd
#
_cell.length_a   1.000
_cell.length_b   1.000
_cell.length_c   1.000
_cell.angle_alpha   90.00
_cell.angle_beta   90.00
_cell.angle_gamma   90.00
#
_symmetry.space_group_name_H-M   'P 1'
#
loop_
_entity.id
_entity.type
_entity.pdbx_description
1 polymer ?
#
loop_
_entity_poly.entity_id
_entity_poly.type
_entity_poly.pdbx_seq_one_letter_code
_entity_poly.pdbx_strand_id
1 'polypeptide(L)' 'MKSKVVELLKWLPQEGEDIEIDWPKVHKSLGVDHTNWLITQPKEKCQLVLLRNDMYCRLAAEFYDDDALINYHLMWAK' A
#
# COMPACT_ATOMS: atom_id res chain seq x y z
N MET A 1 -8.75 -9.96 -14.78
CA MET A 1 -8.39 -10.49 -13.44
C MET A 1 -9.08 -9.68 -12.35
N LYS A 2 -9.56 -10.33 -11.32
CA LYS A 2 -10.02 -9.60 -10.14
C LYS A 2 -8.82 -8.97 -9.43
N SER A 3 -8.95 -7.71 -9.04
CA SER A 3 -7.87 -7.06 -8.29
C SER A 3 -7.67 -7.75 -6.93
N LYS A 4 -6.43 -7.72 -6.46
CA LYS A 4 -6.05 -8.22 -5.14
C LYS A 4 -5.51 -7.07 -4.31
N VAL A 5 -5.94 -7.00 -3.06
CA VAL A 5 -5.51 -5.93 -2.15
C VAL A 5 -4.60 -6.52 -1.08
N VAL A 6 -3.42 -5.93 -0.92
CA VAL A 6 -2.46 -6.30 0.11
C VAL A 6 -2.37 -5.16 1.12
N GLU A 7 -2.77 -5.40 2.37
CA GLU A 7 -2.67 -4.41 3.43
C GLU A 7 -1.20 -4.18 3.80
N LEU A 8 -0.78 -2.92 3.82
CA LEU A 8 0.59 -2.53 4.12
C LEU A 8 0.72 -1.92 5.51
N LEU A 9 -0.14 -0.95 5.82
CA LEU A 9 -0.12 -0.23 7.10
C LEU A 9 -1.54 -0.02 7.59
N LYS A 10 -1.67 0.09 8.90
CA LYS A 10 -2.94 0.35 9.57
C LYS A 10 -2.69 1.29 10.74
N TRP A 11 -3.52 2.32 10.87
CA TRP A 11 -3.38 3.28 11.97
C TRP A 11 -4.73 3.87 12.36
N LEU A 12 -4.77 4.45 13.57
CA LEU A 12 -5.94 5.16 14.03
C LEU A 12 -5.87 6.61 13.55
N PRO A 13 -6.89 7.12 12.85
CA PRO A 13 -6.89 8.52 12.44
C PRO A 13 -7.07 9.41 13.66
N GLN A 14 -6.39 10.57 13.64
CA GLN A 14 -6.62 11.60 14.65
C GLN A 14 -7.82 12.43 14.24
N GLU A 15 -8.58 12.89 15.25
CA GLU A 15 -9.76 13.70 15.00
C GLU A 15 -9.39 15.00 14.29
N GLY A 16 -10.09 15.29 13.19
CA GLY A 16 -9.85 16.50 12.42
C GLY A 16 -8.73 16.42 11.41
N GLU A 17 -8.03 15.29 11.29
CA GLU A 17 -6.98 15.13 10.29
C GLU A 17 -7.56 14.77 8.93
N ASP A 18 -7.01 15.38 7.89
CA ASP A 18 -7.23 14.94 6.53
C ASP A 18 -6.48 13.63 6.30
N ILE A 19 -7.08 12.73 5.54
CA ILE A 19 -6.44 11.46 5.25
C ILE A 19 -5.48 11.64 4.09
N GLU A 20 -4.19 11.59 4.41
CA GLU A 20 -3.13 11.67 3.42
C GLU A 20 -2.10 10.58 3.69
N ILE A 21 -1.35 10.21 2.66
CA ILE A 21 -0.26 9.26 2.81
C ILE A 21 0.90 9.98 3.50
N ASP A 22 1.23 9.53 4.69
CA ASP A 22 2.40 10.03 5.42
C ASP A 22 3.63 9.25 4.96
N TRP A 23 4.30 9.79 3.95
CA TRP A 23 5.45 9.11 3.32
C TRP A 23 6.60 8.81 4.28
N PRO A 24 6.99 9.72 5.19
CA PRO A 24 8.01 9.38 6.19
C PRO A 24 7.64 8.18 7.05
N LYS A 25 6.38 8.08 7.44
CA LYS A 25 5.88 6.95 8.23
C LYS A 25 5.88 5.66 7.41
N VAL A 26 5.50 5.74 6.15
CA VAL A 26 5.51 4.59 5.24
C VAL A 26 6.95 4.09 5.05
N HIS A 27 7.88 5.00 4.80
CA HIS A 27 9.30 4.64 4.67
C HIS A 27 9.85 3.98 5.92
N LYS A 28 9.47 4.48 7.09
CA LYS A 28 9.91 3.92 8.36
C LYS A 28 9.35 2.52 8.60
N SER A 29 8.11 2.28 8.21
CA SER A 29 7.43 1.00 8.47
C SER A 29 7.74 -0.08 7.44
N LEU A 30 7.78 0.28 6.16
CA LEU A 30 8.02 -0.67 5.07
C LEU A 30 9.48 -0.73 4.64
N GLY A 31 10.22 0.36 4.82
CA GLY A 31 11.53 0.53 4.25
C GLY A 31 11.48 1.31 2.93
N VAL A 32 12.56 2.03 2.64
CA VAL A 32 12.65 2.89 1.47
C VAL A 32 12.55 2.08 0.17
N ASP A 33 13.26 0.97 0.10
CA ASP A 33 13.30 0.13 -1.11
C ASP A 33 11.93 -0.46 -1.42
N HIS A 34 11.25 -0.99 -0.41
CA HIS A 34 9.91 -1.55 -0.56
C HIS A 34 8.91 -0.48 -1.03
N THR A 35 8.94 0.68 -0.40
CA THR A 35 8.07 1.79 -0.76
C THR A 35 8.33 2.25 -2.20
N ASN A 36 9.60 2.44 -2.56
CA ASN A 36 9.97 2.88 -3.90
C ASN A 36 9.55 1.87 -4.96
N TRP A 37 9.71 0.58 -4.69
CA TRP A 37 9.25 -0.45 -5.62
C TRP A 37 7.76 -0.29 -5.92
N LEU A 38 6.94 -0.10 -4.87
CA LEU A 38 5.50 0.06 -5.03
C LEU A 38 5.13 1.32 -5.83
N ILE A 39 5.81 2.43 -5.56
CA ILE A 39 5.53 3.70 -6.22
C ILE A 39 5.90 3.68 -7.70
N THR A 40 6.95 2.94 -8.05
CA THR A 40 7.47 2.93 -9.41
C THR A 40 6.75 1.95 -10.33
N GLN A 41 5.84 1.14 -9.81
CA GLN A 41 5.07 0.22 -10.65
C GLN A 41 4.10 0.97 -11.56
N PRO A 42 3.88 0.48 -12.80
CA PRO A 42 2.86 1.07 -13.67
C PRO A 42 1.48 1.02 -13.00
N LYS A 43 0.70 2.08 -13.16
CA LYS A 43 -0.61 2.19 -12.52
C LYS A 43 -1.58 1.12 -12.98
N GLU A 44 -1.44 0.62 -14.19
CA GLU A 44 -2.27 -0.45 -14.70
C GLU A 44 -1.96 -1.81 -14.05
N LYS A 45 -0.84 -1.92 -13.35
CA LYS A 45 -0.43 -3.16 -12.68
C LYS A 45 -0.61 -3.09 -11.16
N CYS A 46 -0.32 -1.95 -10.56
CA CYS A 46 -0.36 -1.79 -9.11
C CYS A 46 -0.56 -0.33 -8.73
N GLN A 47 -1.41 -0.08 -7.73
CA GLN A 47 -1.60 1.26 -7.18
C GLN A 47 -1.65 1.18 -5.66
N LEU A 48 -1.16 2.23 -5.02
CA LEU A 48 -1.37 2.42 -3.58
C LEU A 48 -2.72 3.07 -3.37
N VAL A 49 -3.49 2.55 -2.42
CA VAL A 49 -4.81 3.06 -2.09
C VAL A 49 -4.94 3.30 -0.60
N LEU A 50 -5.64 4.36 -0.23
CA LEU A 50 -6.01 4.64 1.15
C LEU A 50 -7.42 4.14 1.38
N LEU A 51 -7.57 3.26 2.34
CA LEU A 51 -8.86 2.72 2.73
C LEU A 51 -9.19 3.21 4.14
N ARG A 52 -10.43 3.64 4.33
CA ARG A 52 -10.89 4.13 5.62
C ARG A 52 -12.18 3.43 6.01
N ASN A 53 -12.25 3.03 7.28
CA ASN A 53 -13.52 2.64 7.88
C ASN A 53 -13.78 3.52 9.10
N ASP A 54 -14.82 3.21 9.87
CA ASP A 54 -15.24 4.04 11.02
C ASP A 54 -14.20 4.06 12.14
N MET A 55 -13.32 3.07 12.20
CA MET A 55 -12.40 2.90 13.31
C MET A 55 -10.94 3.20 12.96
N TYR A 56 -10.49 2.94 11.72
CA TYR A 56 -9.09 3.10 11.37
C TYR A 56 -8.89 3.33 9.88
N CYS A 57 -7.69 3.83 9.56
CA CYS A 57 -7.23 4.00 8.19
C CYS A 57 -6.23 2.91 7.83
N ARG A 58 -6.19 2.53 6.55
CA ARG A 58 -5.25 1.55 6.04
C ARG A 58 -4.62 2.06 4.75
N LEU A 59 -3.34 1.78 4.59
CA LEU A 59 -2.67 1.93 3.31
C LEU A 59 -2.51 0.52 2.73
N ALA A 60 -2.93 0.35 1.49
CA ALA A 60 -2.86 -0.95 0.82
C ALA A 60 -2.33 -0.80 -0.59
N ALA A 61 -1.80 -1.88 -1.14
CA ALA A 61 -1.46 -1.97 -2.55
C ALA A 61 -2.52 -2.80 -3.25
N GLU A 62 -3.11 -2.25 -4.29
CA GLU A 62 -4.07 -2.96 -5.13
C GLU A 62 -3.38 -3.42 -6.40
N PHE A 63 -3.38 -4.73 -6.64
CA PHE A 63 -2.74 -5.34 -7.79
C PHE A 63 -3.76 -5.75 -8.82
N TYR A 64 -3.53 -5.36 -10.05
CA TYR A 64 -4.42 -5.65 -11.19
C TYR A 64 -3.83 -6.70 -12.14
N ASP A 65 -2.58 -7.11 -11.88
CA ASP A 65 -1.82 -8.02 -12.73
C ASP A 65 -1.25 -9.14 -11.87
N ASP A 66 -1.50 -10.39 -12.28
CA ASP A 66 -1.04 -11.56 -11.51
C ASP A 66 0.48 -11.63 -11.41
N ASP A 67 1.19 -11.31 -12.48
CA ASP A 67 2.66 -11.35 -12.48
C ASP A 67 3.23 -10.32 -11.51
N ALA A 68 2.63 -9.12 -11.46
CA ALA A 68 3.04 -8.09 -10.52
C ALA A 68 2.84 -8.54 -9.07
N LEU A 69 1.70 -9.17 -8.79
CA LEU A 69 1.42 -9.70 -7.45
C LEU A 69 2.39 -10.81 -7.06
N ILE A 70 2.68 -11.72 -7.98
CA ILE A 70 3.64 -12.80 -7.74
C ILE A 70 5.02 -12.23 -7.47
N ASN A 71 5.46 -11.28 -8.28
CA ASN A 71 6.76 -10.61 -8.09
C ASN A 71 6.81 -9.91 -6.73
N TYR A 72 5.73 -9.24 -6.33
CA TYR A 72 5.66 -8.60 -5.02
C TYR A 72 5.86 -9.61 -3.90
N HIS A 73 5.15 -10.73 -3.95
CA HIS A 73 5.26 -11.76 -2.91
C HIS A 73 6.66 -12.36 -2.85
N LEU A 74 7.29 -12.58 -4.01
CA LEU A 74 8.64 -13.13 -4.05
C LEU A 74 9.68 -12.19 -3.47
N MET A 75 9.50 -10.88 -3.65
CA MET A 75 10.46 -9.87 -3.22
C MET A 75 10.24 -9.40 -1.77
N TRP A 76 8.99 -9.20 -1.37
CA TRP A 76 8.67 -8.46 -0.15
C TRP A 76 7.83 -9.23 0.88
N ALA A 77 6.95 -10.10 0.45
CA ALA A 77 6.12 -10.88 1.39
C ALA A 77 6.89 -12.10 1.87
N LYS A 78 6.93 -12.28 3.16
CA LYS A 78 7.59 -13.43 3.78
C LYS A 78 6.56 -14.41 4.31
#